data_b5265554e99cf2e691b15e459eff5be9
#
_entry.id   b5265554e99cf2e691b15e459eff5be9
#
_cell.length_a   1.000
_cell.length_b   1.000
_cell.length_c   1.000
_cell.angle_alpha   90.00
_cell.angle_beta   90.00
_cell.angle_gamma   90.00
#
_symmetry.space_group_name_H-M   'P 1'
#
loop_
_entity.id
_entity.type
_entity.pdbx_description
1 polymer ?
#
loop_
_entity_poly.entity_id
_entity_poly.type
_entity_poly.pdbx_seq_one_letter_code
_entity_poly.pdbx_strand_id
1 'polypeptide(L)'
;MNINLNQFIEIVRTRRSTRHFRSEPVAPELLHGLLEAARWSPSAFNLQPTHFVVVTEQKLKEKLYPACMNQRQILEAGATVVFTGDRSVVEHNFERILKLDREAKANSAEYEQLLRKNVPLSFNRGFLGFGWLWKFLAETIAGRFIPIPKLQAVHRDYWLAKQAAIAAHTFMLAAHIAGLATCPMEGFSERAVQEALNIPSDQAVILVVPVGYADNSAQTKTRLSLDEIVHQNSW
;
A
#
# COMPACT_ATOMS: atom_id res chain seq x y z
N MET A 1 22.79 13.43 -1.12
CA MET A 1 22.34 14.03 0.15
C MET A 1 22.52 12.98 1.23
N ASN A 2 23.38 13.22 2.24
CA ASN A 2 23.56 12.26 3.35
C ASN A 2 22.57 12.63 4.47
N ILE A 3 21.41 11.99 4.49
CA ILE A 3 20.47 12.10 5.61
C ILE A 3 20.96 11.17 6.71
N ASN A 4 21.27 11.70 7.91
CA ASN A 4 21.59 10.88 9.07
C ASN A 4 20.32 10.40 9.80
N LEU A 5 20.48 9.44 10.72
CA LEU A 5 19.35 8.84 11.44
C LEU A 5 18.52 9.88 12.22
N ASN A 6 19.14 10.85 12.85
CA ASN A 6 18.42 11.88 13.61
C ASN A 6 17.56 12.77 12.72
N GLN A 7 18.05 13.12 11.53
CA GLN A 7 17.28 13.87 10.53
C GLN A 7 16.09 13.05 10.04
N PHE A 8 16.27 11.75 9.79
CA PHE A 8 15.18 10.88 9.40
C PHE A 8 14.13 10.73 10.51
N ILE A 9 14.56 10.56 11.77
CA ILE A 9 13.65 10.52 12.93
C ILE A 9 12.82 11.80 13.00
N GLU A 10 13.42 12.95 12.76
CA GLU A 10 12.72 14.24 12.80
C GLU A 10 11.66 14.34 11.68
N ILE A 11 11.96 13.89 10.47
CA ILE A 11 10.98 13.79 9.37
C ILE A 11 9.78 12.93 9.80
N VAL A 12 10.03 11.75 10.37
CA VAL A 12 8.97 10.85 10.83
C VAL A 12 8.16 11.47 11.97
N ARG A 13 8.83 12.16 12.90
CA ARG A 13 8.21 12.82 14.05
C ARG A 13 7.35 14.00 13.66
N THR A 14 7.75 14.78 12.68
CA THR A 14 7.07 16.01 12.24
C THR A 14 5.91 15.74 11.28
N ARG A 15 5.92 14.65 10.49
CA ARG A 15 4.78 14.29 9.63
C ARG A 15 3.48 14.12 10.45
N ARG A 16 2.38 14.67 9.92
CA ARG A 16 1.03 14.64 10.52
C ARG A 16 -0.01 14.11 9.54
N SER A 17 -1.11 13.57 10.05
CA SER A 17 -2.34 13.36 9.30
C SER A 17 -3.13 14.66 9.31
N THR A 18 -3.16 15.34 8.18
CA THR A 18 -3.80 16.65 8.01
C THR A 18 -5.21 16.45 7.47
N ARG A 19 -6.22 17.05 8.11
CA ARG A 19 -7.63 16.94 7.72
C ARG A 19 -8.17 18.19 7.03
N HIS A 20 -7.43 19.29 7.04
CA HIS A 20 -7.78 20.55 6.40
C HIS A 20 -6.67 20.97 5.44
N PHE A 21 -7.05 21.18 4.20
CA PHE A 21 -6.13 21.51 3.13
C PHE A 21 -6.50 22.85 2.51
N ARG A 22 -5.49 23.58 2.04
CA ARG A 22 -5.71 24.71 1.15
C ARG A 22 -6.15 24.17 -0.21
N SER A 23 -7.14 24.81 -0.83
CA SER A 23 -7.61 24.46 -2.18
C SER A 23 -6.59 24.89 -3.24
N GLU A 24 -5.40 24.33 -3.18
CA GLU A 24 -4.26 24.64 -4.01
C GLU A 24 -3.83 23.34 -4.74
N PRO A 25 -3.71 23.35 -6.07
CA PRO A 25 -3.32 22.16 -6.83
C PRO A 25 -1.88 21.78 -6.52
N VAL A 26 -1.62 20.48 -6.50
CA VAL A 26 -0.25 19.94 -6.43
C VAL A 26 0.29 19.81 -7.85
N ALA A 27 1.49 20.32 -8.10
CA ALA A 27 2.12 20.24 -9.41
C ALA A 27 2.25 18.77 -9.89
N PRO A 28 1.94 18.46 -11.16
CA PRO A 28 2.01 17.10 -11.69
C PRO A 28 3.38 16.45 -11.53
N GLU A 29 4.45 17.21 -11.73
CA GLU A 29 5.84 16.74 -11.59
C GLU A 29 6.15 16.34 -10.15
N LEU A 30 5.61 17.07 -9.18
CA LEU A 30 5.76 16.77 -7.77
C LEU A 30 5.00 15.47 -7.43
N LEU A 31 3.74 15.34 -7.88
CA LEU A 31 2.97 14.09 -7.72
C LEU A 31 3.69 12.89 -8.33
N HIS A 32 4.25 13.05 -9.53
CA HIS A 32 5.04 12.01 -10.19
C HIS A 32 6.24 11.61 -9.33
N GLY A 33 6.98 12.57 -8.78
CA GLY A 33 8.12 12.28 -7.90
C GLY A 33 7.72 11.52 -6.62
N LEU A 34 6.57 11.84 -6.03
CA LEU A 34 6.03 11.12 -4.87
C LEU A 34 5.65 9.67 -5.21
N LEU A 35 5.02 9.46 -6.37
CA LEU A 35 4.65 8.12 -6.85
C LEU A 35 5.88 7.30 -7.21
N GLU A 36 6.91 7.93 -7.79
CA GLU A 36 8.20 7.29 -8.05
C GLU A 36 8.85 6.81 -6.75
N ALA A 37 8.85 7.61 -5.69
CA ALA A 37 9.34 7.17 -4.38
C ALA A 37 8.53 5.97 -3.84
N ALA A 38 7.20 6.01 -3.94
CA ALA A 38 6.33 4.92 -3.52
C ALA A 38 6.56 3.63 -4.31
N ARG A 39 6.82 3.73 -5.61
CA ARG A 39 7.11 2.60 -6.51
C ARG A 39 8.34 1.80 -6.09
N TRP A 40 9.33 2.44 -5.48
CA TRP A 40 10.54 1.77 -4.98
C TRP A 40 10.36 1.05 -3.64
N SER A 41 9.14 1.04 -3.11
CA SER A 41 8.86 0.29 -1.88
C SER A 41 8.99 -1.22 -2.10
N PRO A 42 9.55 -1.97 -1.14
CA PRO A 42 9.70 -3.41 -1.27
C PRO A 42 8.35 -4.11 -1.29
N SER A 43 8.29 -5.23 -1.99
CA SER A 43 7.14 -6.14 -1.96
C SER A 43 7.60 -7.60 -1.86
N ALA A 44 6.77 -8.46 -1.24
CA ALA A 44 7.10 -9.87 -1.11
C ALA A 44 7.25 -10.51 -2.50
N PHE A 45 8.33 -11.27 -2.68
CA PHE A 45 8.73 -11.87 -3.97
C PHE A 45 8.95 -10.86 -5.11
N ASN A 46 9.11 -9.59 -4.78
CA ASN A 46 9.17 -8.48 -5.74
C ASN A 46 7.96 -8.43 -6.71
N LEU A 47 6.79 -8.93 -6.30
CA LEU A 47 5.62 -9.04 -7.17
C LEU A 47 4.98 -7.70 -7.53
N GLN A 48 5.28 -6.63 -6.79
CA GLN A 48 4.83 -5.26 -7.06
C GLN A 48 3.31 -5.15 -7.28
N PRO A 49 2.48 -5.61 -6.32
CA PRO A 49 1.03 -5.69 -6.50
C PRO A 49 0.31 -4.35 -6.36
N THR A 50 1.01 -3.29 -5.96
CA THR A 50 0.40 -2.00 -5.63
C THR A 50 0.27 -1.14 -6.88
N HIS A 51 -0.95 -0.63 -7.11
CA HIS A 51 -1.25 0.37 -8.12
C HIS A 51 -1.73 1.67 -7.47
N PHE A 52 -1.63 2.77 -8.20
CA PHE A 52 -1.97 4.10 -7.74
C PHE A 52 -3.01 4.73 -8.69
N VAL A 53 -4.17 5.15 -8.16
CA VAL A 53 -5.12 5.96 -8.90
C VAL A 53 -5.04 7.39 -8.38
N VAL A 54 -4.64 8.32 -9.23
CA VAL A 54 -4.47 9.74 -8.88
C VAL A 54 -5.70 10.52 -9.30
N VAL A 55 -6.35 11.18 -8.34
CA VAL A 55 -7.56 11.97 -8.55
C VAL A 55 -7.24 13.45 -8.29
N THR A 56 -7.23 14.24 -9.35
CA THR A 56 -7.03 15.70 -9.31
C THR A 56 -8.27 16.48 -9.73
N GLU A 57 -9.11 15.87 -10.57
CA GLU A 57 -10.32 16.51 -11.10
C GLU A 57 -11.39 16.68 -10.02
N GLN A 58 -11.93 17.89 -9.86
CA GLN A 58 -12.94 18.20 -8.86
C GLN A 58 -14.19 17.33 -8.99
N LYS A 59 -14.65 17.08 -10.22
CA LYS A 59 -15.82 16.20 -10.49
C LYS A 59 -15.61 14.76 -9.98
N LEU A 60 -14.39 14.24 -10.08
CA LEU A 60 -14.05 12.91 -9.56
C LEU A 60 -13.93 12.91 -8.04
N LYS A 61 -13.39 13.98 -7.44
CA LYS A 61 -13.38 14.16 -5.99
C LYS A 61 -14.80 14.21 -5.42
N GLU A 62 -15.73 14.90 -6.10
CA GLU A 62 -17.15 14.96 -5.70
C GLU A 62 -17.83 13.59 -5.76
N LYS A 63 -17.49 12.74 -6.74
CA LYS A 63 -17.96 11.35 -6.80
C LYS A 63 -17.32 10.47 -5.70
N LEU A 64 -16.05 10.72 -5.38
CA LEU A 64 -15.30 9.98 -4.36
C LEU A 64 -15.73 10.37 -2.93
N TYR A 65 -16.18 11.59 -2.73
CA TYR A 65 -16.53 12.14 -1.43
C TYR A 65 -17.54 11.29 -0.64
N PRO A 66 -18.73 10.91 -1.19
CA PRO A 66 -19.68 10.04 -0.47
C PRO A 66 -19.10 8.62 -0.27
N ALA A 67 -18.30 8.09 -1.20
CA ALA A 67 -17.64 6.80 -1.04
C ALA A 67 -16.66 6.78 0.14
N CYS A 68 -16.13 7.94 0.52
CA CYS A 68 -15.21 8.16 1.64
C CYS A 68 -15.92 8.77 2.88
N MET A 69 -17.16 8.40 3.14
CA MET A 69 -17.94 8.80 4.33
C MET A 69 -18.04 10.34 4.50
N ASN A 70 -18.14 11.07 3.40
CA ASN A 70 -18.23 12.52 3.36
C ASN A 70 -17.09 13.23 4.11
N GLN A 71 -15.89 12.70 4.02
CA GLN A 71 -14.71 13.29 4.66
C GLN A 71 -14.16 14.44 3.81
N ARG A 72 -14.21 15.67 4.34
CA ARG A 72 -13.93 16.93 3.63
C ARG A 72 -12.55 17.00 2.95
N GLN A 73 -11.55 16.34 3.51
CA GLN A 73 -10.20 16.31 2.93
C GLN A 73 -10.17 15.77 1.50
N ILE A 74 -11.17 14.97 1.07
CA ILE A 74 -11.30 14.52 -0.31
C ILE A 74 -11.54 15.69 -1.27
N LEU A 75 -12.37 16.66 -0.86
CA LEU A 75 -12.70 17.83 -1.68
C LEU A 75 -11.62 18.92 -1.61
N GLU A 76 -11.03 19.11 -0.41
CA GLU A 76 -10.13 20.21 -0.11
C GLU A 76 -8.70 19.96 -0.62
N ALA A 77 -8.19 18.72 -0.55
CA ALA A 77 -6.82 18.41 -0.93
C ALA A 77 -6.55 18.66 -2.42
N GLY A 78 -5.33 19.07 -2.75
CA GLY A 78 -4.90 19.31 -4.14
C GLY A 78 -5.01 18.08 -5.03
N ALA A 79 -4.75 16.89 -4.46
CA ALA A 79 -4.96 15.59 -5.10
C ALA A 79 -5.38 14.53 -4.07
N THR A 80 -5.92 13.41 -4.55
CA THR A 80 -6.14 12.19 -3.75
C THR A 80 -5.51 11.02 -4.47
N VAL A 81 -4.71 10.22 -3.77
CA VAL A 81 -4.12 9.00 -4.30
C VAL A 81 -4.80 7.81 -3.65
N VAL A 82 -5.41 6.95 -4.47
CA VAL A 82 -5.98 5.67 -4.04
C VAL A 82 -4.97 4.57 -4.27
N PHE A 83 -4.58 3.88 -3.21
CA PHE A 83 -3.67 2.73 -3.24
C PHE A 83 -4.49 1.47 -3.38
N THR A 84 -4.25 0.71 -4.44
CA THR A 84 -4.91 -0.57 -4.68
C THR A 84 -3.91 -1.72 -4.65
N GLY A 85 -4.43 -2.93 -4.48
CA GLY A 85 -3.66 -4.16 -4.55
C GLY A 85 -4.26 -5.12 -5.57
N ASP A 86 -3.45 -5.58 -6.51
CA ASP A 86 -3.85 -6.51 -7.56
C ASP A 86 -4.05 -7.93 -7.00
N ARG A 87 -5.30 -8.40 -6.99
CA ARG A 87 -5.67 -9.76 -6.57
C ARG A 87 -5.17 -10.83 -7.54
N SER A 88 -4.86 -10.46 -8.77
CA SER A 88 -4.35 -11.32 -9.85
C SER A 88 -2.88 -11.06 -10.16
N VAL A 89 -2.13 -10.55 -9.19
CA VAL A 89 -0.73 -10.10 -9.37
C VAL A 89 0.20 -11.18 -9.91
N VAL A 90 -0.02 -12.45 -9.56
CA VAL A 90 0.83 -13.55 -10.07
C VAL A 90 0.61 -13.73 -11.56
N GLU A 91 -0.64 -13.71 -11.99
CA GLU A 91 -1.03 -13.83 -13.39
C GLU A 91 -0.53 -12.62 -14.21
N HIS A 92 -0.57 -11.42 -13.64
CA HIS A 92 -0.20 -10.19 -14.34
C HIS A 92 1.31 -9.91 -14.31
N ASN A 93 1.98 -10.11 -13.18
CA ASN A 93 3.32 -9.60 -12.95
C ASN A 93 4.41 -10.66 -12.89
N PHE A 94 4.13 -11.90 -12.48
CA PHE A 94 5.18 -12.86 -12.10
C PHE A 94 6.21 -13.09 -13.21
N GLU A 95 5.78 -13.44 -14.42
CA GLU A 95 6.71 -13.68 -15.53
C GLU A 95 7.43 -12.40 -15.99
N ARG A 96 6.75 -11.25 -15.90
CA ARG A 96 7.37 -9.95 -16.21
C ARG A 96 8.49 -9.63 -15.24
N ILE A 97 8.26 -9.85 -13.93
CA ILE A 97 9.28 -9.62 -12.90
C ILE A 97 10.46 -10.56 -13.08
N LEU A 98 10.22 -11.85 -13.30
CA LEU A 98 11.31 -12.80 -13.56
C LEU A 98 12.14 -12.41 -14.79
N LYS A 99 11.51 -11.85 -15.82
CA LYS A 99 12.23 -11.33 -16.99
C LYS A 99 13.09 -10.12 -16.62
N LEU A 100 12.53 -9.14 -15.90
CA LEU A 100 13.27 -7.95 -15.45
C LEU A 100 14.45 -8.33 -14.53
N ASP A 101 14.22 -9.24 -13.59
CA ASP A 101 15.25 -9.71 -12.66
C ASP A 101 16.41 -10.42 -13.40
N ARG A 102 16.12 -11.19 -14.45
CA ARG A 102 17.17 -11.81 -15.31
C ARG A 102 17.95 -10.77 -16.10
N GLU A 103 17.27 -9.81 -16.72
CA GLU A 103 17.89 -8.72 -17.48
C GLU A 103 18.81 -7.87 -16.58
N ALA A 104 18.36 -7.60 -15.35
CA ALA A 104 19.12 -6.87 -14.35
C ALA A 104 20.17 -7.72 -13.61
N LYS A 105 20.20 -9.05 -13.83
CA LYS A 105 21.03 -10.01 -13.07
C LYS A 105 20.80 -9.90 -11.55
N ALA A 106 19.57 -9.63 -11.16
CA ALA A 106 19.19 -9.37 -9.76
C ALA A 106 19.15 -10.66 -8.92
N ASN A 107 18.81 -11.80 -9.53
CA ASN A 107 18.65 -13.08 -8.87
C ASN A 107 19.49 -14.19 -9.51
N SER A 108 19.86 -15.21 -8.72
CA SER A 108 20.48 -16.42 -9.26
C SER A 108 19.44 -17.33 -9.95
N ALA A 109 19.92 -18.23 -10.81
CA ALA A 109 19.07 -19.21 -11.50
C ALA A 109 18.36 -20.16 -10.50
N GLU A 110 19.06 -20.54 -9.43
CA GLU A 110 18.52 -21.38 -8.35
C GLU A 110 17.38 -20.67 -7.61
N TYR A 111 17.53 -19.38 -7.36
CA TYR A 111 16.49 -18.58 -6.70
C TYR A 111 15.27 -18.39 -7.62
N GLU A 112 15.48 -18.18 -8.92
CA GLU A 112 14.37 -18.14 -9.88
C GLU A 112 13.58 -19.46 -9.90
N GLN A 113 14.26 -20.62 -9.87
CA GLN A 113 13.61 -21.93 -9.79
C GLN A 113 12.77 -22.06 -8.49
N LEU A 114 13.31 -21.57 -7.37
CA LEU A 114 12.60 -21.55 -6.08
C LEU A 114 11.33 -20.70 -6.18
N LEU A 115 11.41 -19.51 -6.78
CA LEU A 115 10.26 -18.64 -6.99
C LEU A 115 9.20 -19.32 -7.89
N ARG A 116 9.60 -19.94 -9.00
CA ARG A 116 8.69 -20.65 -9.92
C ARG A 116 7.95 -21.80 -9.25
N LYS A 117 8.55 -22.44 -8.25
CA LYS A 117 7.91 -23.49 -7.45
C LYS A 117 6.96 -22.90 -6.39
N ASN A 118 7.42 -21.92 -5.62
CA ASN A 118 6.74 -21.52 -4.39
C ASN A 118 5.68 -20.44 -4.62
N VAL A 119 5.88 -19.49 -5.55
CA VAL A 119 4.92 -18.41 -5.76
C VAL A 119 3.58 -18.93 -6.27
N PRO A 120 3.51 -19.73 -7.36
CA PRO A 120 2.23 -20.31 -7.80
C PRO A 120 1.58 -21.16 -6.72
N LEU A 121 2.36 -21.98 -6.00
CA LEU A 121 1.83 -22.81 -4.91
C LEU A 121 1.17 -21.98 -3.81
N SER A 122 1.77 -20.86 -3.43
CA SER A 122 1.29 -19.99 -2.36
C SER A 122 0.02 -19.20 -2.76
N PHE A 123 -0.10 -18.80 -4.02
CA PHE A 123 -1.19 -17.95 -4.51
C PHE A 123 -2.32 -18.72 -5.19
N ASN A 124 -2.07 -19.90 -5.74
CA ASN A 124 -3.07 -20.67 -6.47
C ASN A 124 -4.27 -21.04 -5.59
N ARG A 125 -5.46 -20.68 -6.02
CA ARG A 125 -6.74 -21.00 -5.36
C ARG A 125 -7.36 -22.32 -5.84
N GLY A 126 -6.68 -23.05 -6.74
CA GLY A 126 -7.17 -24.30 -7.30
C GLY A 126 -8.29 -24.12 -8.32
N PHE A 127 -8.76 -25.25 -8.86
CA PHE A 127 -9.85 -25.27 -9.84
C PHE A 127 -11.12 -24.66 -9.25
N LEU A 128 -11.78 -23.75 -9.97
CA LEU A 128 -12.95 -22.98 -9.55
C LEU A 128 -12.80 -22.24 -8.20
N GLY A 129 -11.59 -22.01 -7.74
CA GLY A 129 -11.34 -21.32 -6.47
C GLY A 129 -11.48 -22.18 -5.21
N PHE A 130 -11.87 -23.45 -5.30
CA PHE A 130 -12.09 -24.31 -4.11
C PHE A 130 -10.80 -24.73 -3.39
N GLY A 131 -9.65 -24.63 -4.04
CA GLY A 131 -8.35 -24.98 -3.43
C GLY A 131 -7.99 -24.17 -2.19
N TRP A 132 -8.57 -22.97 -2.00
CA TRP A 132 -8.38 -22.18 -0.80
C TRP A 132 -8.91 -22.88 0.46
N LEU A 133 -10.03 -23.65 0.35
CA LEU A 133 -10.62 -24.34 1.48
C LEU A 133 -9.67 -25.41 2.05
N TRP A 134 -9.06 -26.23 1.17
CA TRP A 134 -8.06 -27.21 1.59
C TRP A 134 -6.82 -26.56 2.19
N LYS A 135 -6.37 -25.43 1.64
CA LYS A 135 -5.25 -24.67 2.18
C LYS A 135 -5.58 -24.07 3.54
N PHE A 136 -6.79 -23.55 3.71
CA PHE A 136 -7.28 -23.08 5.00
C PHE A 136 -7.33 -24.20 6.05
N LEU A 137 -7.88 -25.38 5.69
CA LEU A 137 -7.90 -26.53 6.58
C LEU A 137 -6.49 -27.04 6.91
N ALA A 138 -5.61 -27.13 5.93
CA ALA A 138 -4.22 -27.51 6.14
C ALA A 138 -3.49 -26.51 7.06
N GLU A 139 -3.66 -25.19 6.84
CA GLU A 139 -3.09 -24.17 7.71
C GLU A 139 -3.62 -24.25 9.14
N THR A 140 -4.94 -24.50 9.29
CA THR A 140 -5.59 -24.54 10.60
C THR A 140 -5.24 -25.81 11.37
N ILE A 141 -5.23 -26.97 10.72
CA ILE A 141 -5.02 -28.27 11.37
C ILE A 141 -3.53 -28.59 11.47
N ALA A 142 -2.84 -28.64 10.34
CA ALA A 142 -1.41 -29.01 10.32
C ALA A 142 -0.53 -27.92 10.94
N GLY A 143 -0.93 -26.64 10.87
CA GLY A 143 -0.23 -25.52 11.51
C GLY A 143 -0.14 -25.59 13.04
N ARG A 144 -0.92 -26.50 13.68
CA ARG A 144 -0.77 -26.79 15.13
C ARG A 144 0.41 -27.71 15.42
N PHE A 145 0.87 -28.45 14.44
CA PHE A 145 1.90 -29.50 14.59
C PHE A 145 3.21 -29.16 13.89
N ILE A 146 3.11 -28.42 12.78
CA ILE A 146 4.26 -27.99 11.98
C ILE A 146 4.14 -26.51 11.63
N PRO A 147 5.26 -25.75 11.54
CA PRO A 147 5.22 -24.36 11.13
C PRO A 147 4.82 -24.23 9.66
N ILE A 148 3.61 -23.70 9.42
CA ILE A 148 3.11 -23.42 8.07
C ILE A 148 2.97 -21.90 7.93
N PRO A 149 3.55 -21.27 6.88
CA PRO A 149 3.37 -19.85 6.64
C PRO A 149 1.92 -19.56 6.23
N LYS A 150 1.43 -18.36 6.55
CA LYS A 150 0.13 -17.90 6.06
C LYS A 150 0.12 -17.84 4.53
N LEU A 151 -0.71 -18.67 3.91
CA LEU A 151 -0.78 -18.78 2.46
C LEU A 151 -1.60 -17.63 1.85
N GLN A 152 -1.05 -16.98 0.82
CA GLN A 152 -1.69 -15.85 0.14
C GLN A 152 -3.01 -16.26 -0.54
N ALA A 153 -3.13 -17.48 -0.97
CA ALA A 153 -4.40 -18.01 -1.51
C ALA A 153 -5.57 -17.88 -0.52
N VAL A 154 -5.30 -17.93 0.80
CA VAL A 154 -6.28 -17.81 1.89
C VAL A 154 -6.37 -16.35 2.37
N HIS A 155 -5.22 -15.69 2.56
CA HIS A 155 -5.10 -14.38 3.19
C HIS A 155 -4.73 -13.27 2.20
N ARG A 156 -5.27 -13.31 0.97
CA ARG A 156 -4.86 -12.44 -0.15
C ARG A 156 -4.99 -10.97 0.18
N ASP A 157 -6.16 -10.51 0.61
CA ASP A 157 -6.40 -9.09 0.85
C ASP A 157 -5.57 -8.57 2.04
N TYR A 158 -5.37 -9.40 3.08
CA TYR A 158 -4.45 -9.09 4.18
C TYR A 158 -2.99 -8.96 3.70
N TRP A 159 -2.56 -9.82 2.77
CA TRP A 159 -1.23 -9.72 2.17
C TRP A 159 -1.10 -8.44 1.32
N LEU A 160 -2.08 -8.15 0.47
CA LEU A 160 -2.13 -6.92 -0.35
C LEU A 160 -2.09 -5.66 0.51
N ALA A 161 -2.87 -5.63 1.60
CA ALA A 161 -2.89 -4.51 2.53
C ALA A 161 -1.49 -4.20 3.10
N LYS A 162 -0.71 -5.21 3.45
CA LYS A 162 0.67 -5.02 3.92
C LYS A 162 1.57 -4.41 2.83
N GLN A 163 1.47 -4.89 1.58
CA GLN A 163 2.29 -4.37 0.48
C GLN A 163 1.93 -2.90 0.18
N ALA A 164 0.65 -2.60 0.03
CA ALA A 164 0.18 -1.25 -0.26
C ALA A 164 0.44 -0.27 0.89
N ALA A 165 0.35 -0.71 2.15
CA ALA A 165 0.66 0.12 3.32
C ALA A 165 2.14 0.56 3.35
N ILE A 166 3.08 -0.29 2.93
CA ILE A 166 4.50 0.06 2.82
C ILE A 166 4.67 1.16 1.76
N ALA A 167 4.07 1.00 0.59
CA ALA A 167 4.13 2.00 -0.49
C ALA A 167 3.46 3.32 -0.07
N ALA A 168 2.30 3.27 0.58
CA ALA A 168 1.60 4.45 1.07
C ALA A 168 2.41 5.19 2.15
N HIS A 169 3.10 4.46 3.05
CA HIS A 169 3.98 5.08 4.03
C HIS A 169 5.16 5.81 3.38
N THR A 170 5.82 5.20 2.39
CA THR A 170 6.89 5.83 1.62
C THR A 170 6.39 7.10 0.90
N PHE A 171 5.21 7.01 0.24
CA PHE A 171 4.56 8.17 -0.39
C PHE A 171 4.35 9.32 0.61
N MET A 172 3.79 9.01 1.79
CA MET A 172 3.51 10.03 2.80
C MET A 172 4.78 10.70 3.37
N LEU A 173 5.87 9.94 3.51
CA LEU A 173 7.16 10.50 3.93
C LEU A 173 7.74 11.40 2.83
N ALA A 174 7.71 10.96 1.58
CA ALA A 174 8.15 11.75 0.43
C ALA A 174 7.34 13.05 0.32
N ALA A 175 6.01 12.99 0.47
CA ALA A 175 5.14 14.15 0.48
C ALA A 175 5.52 15.14 1.59
N HIS A 176 5.79 14.65 2.80
CA HIS A 176 6.21 15.49 3.92
C HIS A 176 7.56 16.18 3.67
N ILE A 177 8.54 15.46 3.11
CA ILE A 177 9.84 16.02 2.70
C ILE A 177 9.66 17.11 1.64
N ALA A 178 8.69 16.93 0.75
CA ALA A 178 8.36 17.90 -0.30
C ALA A 178 7.50 19.09 0.18
N GLY A 179 7.25 19.22 1.50
CA GLY A 179 6.44 20.29 2.07
C GLY A 179 4.92 20.10 1.92
N LEU A 180 4.48 18.91 1.52
CA LEU A 180 3.08 18.56 1.40
C LEU A 180 2.58 17.82 2.66
N ALA A 181 1.28 17.95 2.90
CA ALA A 181 0.56 17.22 3.93
C ALA A 181 -0.23 16.07 3.32
N THR A 182 -0.50 15.04 4.14
CA THR A 182 -1.29 13.87 3.74
C THR A 182 -2.23 13.44 4.85
N CYS A 183 -3.30 12.72 4.48
CA CYS A 183 -4.21 12.08 5.43
C CYS A 183 -4.53 10.66 4.99
N PRO A 184 -3.89 9.60 5.55
CA PRO A 184 -4.28 8.23 5.24
C PRO A 184 -5.67 7.95 5.79
N MET A 185 -6.55 7.40 4.95
CA MET A 185 -7.95 7.14 5.27
C MET A 185 -8.27 5.67 5.00
N GLU A 186 -8.92 5.02 5.98
CA GLU A 186 -9.51 3.68 5.87
C GLU A 186 -11.06 3.73 5.92
N GLY A 187 -11.61 4.90 6.26
CA GLY A 187 -13.06 5.14 6.32
C GLY A 187 -13.65 5.37 4.92
N PHE A 188 -13.82 4.31 4.15
CA PHE A 188 -14.45 4.33 2.83
C PHE A 188 -15.19 3.02 2.54
N SER A 189 -16.07 3.04 1.54
CA SER A 189 -16.65 1.83 0.94
C SER A 189 -15.81 1.41 -0.25
N GLU A 190 -15.13 0.26 -0.20
CA GLU A 190 -14.32 -0.25 -1.32
C GLU A 190 -15.10 -0.25 -2.62
N ARG A 191 -16.31 -0.85 -2.62
CA ARG A 191 -17.17 -0.93 -3.79
C ARG A 191 -17.51 0.46 -4.36
N ALA A 192 -17.89 1.41 -3.50
CA ALA A 192 -18.25 2.75 -3.95
C ALA A 192 -17.04 3.52 -4.52
N VAL A 193 -15.83 3.32 -3.97
CA VAL A 193 -14.59 3.87 -4.55
C VAL A 193 -14.29 3.25 -5.91
N GLN A 194 -14.44 1.93 -6.05
CA GLN A 194 -14.26 1.25 -7.33
C GLN A 194 -15.24 1.78 -8.38
N GLU A 195 -16.52 1.91 -8.04
CA GLU A 195 -17.55 2.46 -8.93
C GLU A 195 -17.28 3.94 -9.31
N ALA A 196 -16.88 4.77 -8.33
CA ALA A 196 -16.61 6.20 -8.57
C ALA A 196 -15.43 6.44 -9.52
N LEU A 197 -14.42 5.56 -9.48
CA LEU A 197 -13.17 5.71 -10.21
C LEU A 197 -12.96 4.67 -11.33
N ASN A 198 -13.95 3.82 -11.62
CA ASN A 198 -13.87 2.72 -12.57
C ASN A 198 -12.69 1.77 -12.29
N ILE A 199 -12.40 1.51 -11.02
CA ILE A 199 -11.36 0.57 -10.59
C ILE A 199 -11.90 -0.85 -10.79
N PRO A 200 -11.17 -1.75 -11.49
CA PRO A 200 -11.59 -3.13 -11.68
C PRO A 200 -11.81 -3.88 -10.35
N SER A 201 -12.74 -4.82 -10.31
CA SER A 201 -13.11 -5.56 -9.08
C SER A 201 -12.00 -6.48 -8.55
N ASP A 202 -11.03 -6.83 -9.38
CA ASP A 202 -9.83 -7.57 -9.00
C ASP A 202 -8.76 -6.69 -8.33
N GLN A 203 -8.96 -5.36 -8.28
CA GLN A 203 -8.14 -4.42 -7.54
C GLN A 203 -8.76 -4.13 -6.17
N ALA A 204 -8.16 -4.63 -5.09
CA ALA A 204 -8.56 -4.29 -3.74
C ALA A 204 -8.21 -2.82 -3.44
N VAL A 205 -9.16 -2.02 -2.97
CA VAL A 205 -8.87 -0.66 -2.49
C VAL A 205 -8.36 -0.75 -1.05
N ILE A 206 -7.11 -0.40 -0.82
CA ILE A 206 -6.45 -0.57 0.48
C ILE A 206 -6.41 0.71 1.29
N LEU A 207 -6.11 1.84 0.64
CA LEU A 207 -5.96 3.11 1.33
C LEU A 207 -6.29 4.27 0.40
N VAL A 208 -6.94 5.30 0.94
CA VAL A 208 -7.21 6.56 0.24
C VAL A 208 -6.40 7.67 0.92
N VAL A 209 -5.55 8.37 0.18
CA VAL A 209 -4.63 9.36 0.74
C VAL A 209 -4.78 10.70 0.04
N PRO A 210 -5.58 11.63 0.57
CA PRO A 210 -5.53 13.04 0.20
C PRO A 210 -4.14 13.61 0.43
N VAL A 211 -3.66 14.41 -0.51
CA VAL A 211 -2.35 15.08 -0.50
C VAL A 211 -2.48 16.51 -1.00
N GLY A 212 -1.81 17.44 -0.35
CA GLY A 212 -1.85 18.86 -0.69
C GLY A 212 -1.14 19.71 0.33
N TYR A 213 -1.36 21.03 0.26
CA TYR A 213 -0.80 21.97 1.22
C TYR A 213 -1.69 22.07 2.46
N ALA A 214 -1.10 21.94 3.65
CA ALA A 214 -1.85 22.05 4.90
C ALA A 214 -2.46 23.44 5.08
N ASP A 215 -3.69 23.51 5.54
CA ASP A 215 -4.22 24.67 6.20
C ASP A 215 -3.79 24.65 7.68
N ASN A 216 -3.39 25.78 8.25
CA ASN A 216 -2.54 26.00 9.44
C ASN A 216 -2.92 25.30 10.77
N SER A 217 -3.58 24.17 10.77
CA SER A 217 -3.96 23.44 11.99
C SER A 217 -3.03 22.25 12.29
N ALA A 218 -1.85 22.53 12.84
CA ALA A 218 -0.96 21.48 13.32
C ALA A 218 -1.52 20.82 14.58
N GLN A 219 -2.01 19.59 14.47
CA GLN A 219 -2.41 18.78 15.63
C GLN A 219 -1.21 18.18 16.35
N THR A 220 -1.21 18.20 17.67
CA THR A 220 -0.21 17.50 18.49
C THR A 220 -0.29 15.99 18.26
N LYS A 221 0.87 15.35 18.13
CA LYS A 221 1.00 13.90 17.93
C LYS A 221 1.58 13.25 19.18
N THR A 222 0.93 12.23 19.68
CA THR A 222 1.37 11.44 20.82
C THR A 222 1.83 10.05 20.39
N ARG A 223 2.71 9.42 21.16
CA ARG A 223 3.14 8.03 21.03
C ARG A 223 3.36 7.45 22.41
N LEU A 224 3.13 6.17 22.54
CA LEU A 224 3.58 5.39 23.69
C LEU A 224 5.11 5.43 23.77
N SER A 225 5.66 5.25 24.96
CA SER A 225 7.11 5.15 25.15
C SER A 225 7.66 3.87 24.50
N LEU A 226 8.95 3.84 24.19
CA LEU A 226 9.56 2.62 23.65
C LEU A 226 9.50 1.46 24.63
N ASP A 227 9.61 1.74 25.93
CA ASP A 227 9.58 0.70 26.96
C ASP A 227 8.22 -0.01 27.06
N GLU A 228 7.15 0.64 26.63
CA GLU A 228 5.80 0.04 26.58
C GLU A 228 5.57 -0.88 25.37
N ILE A 229 6.39 -0.75 24.32
CA ILE A 229 6.15 -1.44 23.04
C ILE A 229 7.32 -2.28 22.56
N VAL A 230 8.46 -2.22 23.27
CA VAL A 230 9.68 -3.00 22.93
C VAL A 230 9.85 -4.12 23.93
N HIS A 231 9.77 -5.35 23.46
CA HIS A 231 10.02 -6.55 24.23
C HIS A 231 11.30 -7.21 23.72
N GLN A 232 12.31 -7.38 24.60
CA GLN A 232 13.61 -7.97 24.24
C GLN A 232 13.56 -9.49 24.40
N ASN A 233 13.88 -10.23 23.33
CA ASN A 233 13.97 -11.70 23.25
C ASN A 233 12.65 -12.47 23.40
N SER A 234 11.67 -11.95 24.10
CA SER A 234 10.34 -12.56 24.26
C SER A 234 9.31 -11.47 24.53
N TRP A 235 8.03 -11.84 24.37
CA TRP A 235 6.93 -10.95 24.76
C TRP A 235 6.83 -10.88 26.28
#